data_681b201d3fe7d20f1c94f4537452126e
#
_entry.id   681b201d3fe7d20f1c94f4537452126e
#
_cell.length_a   1.000
_cell.length_b   1.000
_cell.length_c   1.000
_cell.angle_alpha   90.00
_cell.angle_beta   90.00
_cell.angle_gamma   90.00
#
_symmetry.space_group_name_H-M   'P 1'
#
loop_
_entity.id
_entity.type
_entity.pdbx_description
1 polymer ?
#
loop_
_entity_poly.entity_id
_entity_poly.type
_entity_poly.pdbx_seq_one_letter_code
_entity_poly.pdbx_strand_id
1 'polypeptide(L)'
;MIDPGFIGFRLPVHTQLVETGRLRFFAKAIGETNPVYLDEDAAKAAGWRSLPVPPTFLFCLDMERNNPYDYMDMLGIELGKVLHGEQHFDYHQVACAGDRLNFDSGITDIYQKKAGAMEFVVRETAVFRDTANGEPERLADLRSIIIIRHR
;
A
#
# COMPACT_ATOMS: atom_id res chain seq x y z
N MET A 1 -13.03 -13.52 -18.23
CA MET A 1 -13.68 -12.41 -17.47
C MET A 1 -13.59 -12.75 -16.00
N ILE A 2 -13.21 -11.76 -15.19
CA ILE A 2 -13.12 -11.92 -13.74
C ILE A 2 -14.52 -11.95 -13.15
N ASP A 3 -14.76 -12.87 -12.21
CA ASP A 3 -16.07 -13.01 -11.57
C ASP A 3 -16.36 -11.80 -10.66
N PRO A 4 -17.43 -11.02 -10.91
CA PRO A 4 -17.83 -9.92 -10.03
C PRO A 4 -18.21 -10.37 -8.59
N GLY A 5 -18.45 -11.66 -8.38
CA GLY A 5 -18.69 -12.23 -7.05
C GLY A 5 -17.54 -12.02 -6.07
N PHE A 6 -16.36 -11.65 -6.55
CA PHE A 6 -15.23 -11.26 -5.67
C PHE A 6 -15.33 -9.82 -5.12
N ILE A 7 -16.28 -9.01 -5.57
CA ILE A 7 -16.51 -7.69 -4.95
C ILE A 7 -16.95 -7.90 -3.49
N GLY A 8 -16.26 -7.24 -2.56
CA GLY A 8 -16.44 -7.40 -1.12
C GLY A 8 -15.49 -8.44 -0.49
N PHE A 9 -14.72 -9.18 -1.28
CA PHE A 9 -13.73 -10.11 -0.73
C PHE A 9 -12.65 -9.36 0.05
N ARG A 10 -12.36 -9.85 1.26
CA ARG A 10 -11.31 -9.31 2.14
C ARG A 10 -10.07 -10.20 2.08
N LEU A 11 -8.92 -9.59 1.88
CA LEU A 11 -7.65 -10.27 1.97
C LEU A 11 -7.24 -10.45 3.45
N PRO A 12 -6.41 -11.45 3.76
CA PRO A 12 -5.80 -11.53 5.08
C PRO A 12 -5.04 -10.23 5.43
N VAL A 13 -5.22 -9.75 6.65
CA VAL A 13 -4.50 -8.56 7.13
C VAL A 13 -2.99 -8.82 7.07
N HIS A 14 -2.27 -7.89 6.47
CA HIS A 14 -0.81 -7.92 6.42
C HIS A 14 -0.24 -6.96 7.46
N THR A 15 0.68 -7.45 8.29
CA THR A 15 1.35 -6.64 9.31
C THR A 15 2.81 -6.45 8.94
N GLN A 16 3.28 -5.21 8.98
CA GLN A 16 4.66 -4.85 8.66
C GLN A 16 5.24 -3.87 9.68
N LEU A 17 6.49 -4.10 10.10
CA LEU A 17 7.27 -3.15 10.87
C LEU A 17 7.90 -2.12 9.93
N VAL A 18 7.81 -0.85 10.30
CA VAL A 18 8.49 0.24 9.57
C VAL A 18 9.95 0.32 10.04
N GLU A 19 10.86 -0.19 9.23
CA GLU A 19 12.28 -0.25 9.56
C GLU A 19 13.03 0.98 9.03
N THR A 20 13.83 1.62 9.89
CA THR A 20 14.65 2.81 9.58
C THR A 20 15.51 2.61 8.32
N GLY A 21 16.15 1.45 8.20
CA GLY A 21 17.02 1.11 7.06
C GLY A 21 16.26 1.11 5.73
N ARG A 22 15.02 0.62 5.75
CA ARG A 22 14.15 0.58 4.57
C ARG A 22 13.73 1.99 4.13
N LEU A 23 13.41 2.87 5.07
CA LEU A 23 13.05 4.26 4.77
C LEU A 23 14.23 5.00 4.13
N ARG A 24 15.43 4.88 4.72
CA ARG A 24 16.66 5.49 4.17
C ARG A 24 16.98 4.97 2.78
N PHE A 25 16.85 3.67 2.57
CA PHE A 25 17.09 3.05 1.26
C PHE A 25 16.12 3.59 0.20
N PHE A 26 14.82 3.67 0.53
CA PHE A 26 13.80 4.22 -0.37
C PHE A 26 14.05 5.69 -0.67
N ALA A 27 14.28 6.52 0.36
CA ALA A 27 14.58 7.94 0.20
C ALA A 27 15.78 8.15 -0.75
N LYS A 28 16.86 7.39 -0.55
CA LYS A 28 18.03 7.42 -1.43
C LYS A 28 17.70 6.98 -2.85
N ALA A 29 16.90 5.94 -3.04
CA ALA A 29 16.52 5.40 -4.35
C ALA A 29 15.71 6.39 -5.18
N ILE A 30 14.88 7.23 -4.55
CA ILE A 30 14.08 8.26 -5.23
C ILE A 30 14.80 9.62 -5.32
N GLY A 31 16.06 9.71 -4.86
CA GLY A 31 16.83 10.96 -4.86
C GLY A 31 16.36 12.00 -3.84
N GLU A 32 15.72 11.58 -2.73
CA GLU A 32 15.30 12.48 -1.65
C GLU A 32 16.51 13.05 -0.93
N THR A 33 16.54 14.35 -0.76
CA THR A 33 17.65 15.09 -0.12
C THR A 33 17.27 15.79 1.18
N ASN A 34 15.97 15.82 1.51
CA ASN A 34 15.51 16.41 2.75
C ASN A 34 16.01 15.56 3.94
N PRO A 35 16.82 16.13 4.84
CA PRO A 35 17.41 15.39 5.95
C PRO A 35 16.40 14.76 6.89
N VAL A 36 15.16 15.25 6.94
CA VAL A 36 14.06 14.68 7.74
C VAL A 36 13.81 13.19 7.41
N TYR A 37 14.02 12.77 6.15
CA TYR A 37 13.84 11.38 5.74
C TYR A 37 15.11 10.53 5.84
N LEU A 38 16.25 11.13 6.18
CA LEU A 38 17.57 10.48 6.14
C LEU A 38 18.25 10.39 7.50
N ASP A 39 17.99 11.37 8.38
CA ASP A 39 18.68 11.56 9.63
C ASP A 39 17.71 11.67 10.81
N GLU A 40 17.95 10.88 11.86
CA GLU A 40 17.09 10.81 13.05
C GLU A 40 17.07 12.13 13.84
N ASP A 41 18.21 12.80 13.95
CA ASP A 41 18.31 14.04 14.71
C ASP A 41 17.62 15.18 13.98
N ALA A 42 17.75 15.22 12.65
CA ALA A 42 17.02 16.16 11.81
C ALA A 42 15.49 15.91 11.88
N ALA A 43 15.06 14.65 11.86
CA ALA A 43 13.64 14.30 12.02
C ALA A 43 13.10 14.76 13.37
N LYS A 44 13.82 14.49 14.46
CA LYS A 44 13.45 14.93 15.82
C LYS A 44 13.43 16.44 15.96
N ALA A 45 14.42 17.13 15.40
CA ALA A 45 14.46 18.60 15.38
C ALA A 45 13.26 19.22 14.61
N ALA A 46 12.74 18.50 13.61
CA ALA A 46 11.53 18.88 12.87
C ALA A 46 10.21 18.49 13.58
N GLY A 47 10.28 17.87 14.76
CA GLY A 47 9.11 17.50 15.56
C GLY A 47 8.59 16.08 15.34
N TRP A 48 9.28 15.26 14.54
CA TRP A 48 8.91 13.85 14.37
C TRP A 48 9.50 13.00 15.51
N ARG A 49 8.82 11.94 15.91
CA ARG A 49 9.34 11.01 16.93
C ARG A 49 10.48 10.11 16.43
N SER A 50 10.54 9.89 15.11
CA SER A 50 11.57 9.14 14.39
C SER A 50 11.49 9.51 12.91
N LEU A 51 12.22 8.86 12.01
CA LEU A 51 12.11 9.11 10.57
C LEU A 51 10.68 8.94 10.09
N PRO A 52 10.04 9.97 9.51
CA PRO A 52 8.73 9.81 8.90
C PRO A 52 8.81 8.93 7.66
N VAL A 53 7.75 8.19 7.40
CA VAL A 53 7.61 7.40 6.19
C VAL A 53 7.47 8.34 4.99
N PRO A 54 8.34 8.24 3.98
CA PRO A 54 8.19 9.03 2.75
C PRO A 54 6.83 8.79 2.10
N PRO A 55 6.22 9.81 1.50
CA PRO A 55 5.00 9.63 0.70
C PRO A 55 5.19 8.51 -0.31
N THR A 56 4.14 7.72 -0.54
CA THR A 56 4.07 6.55 -1.41
C THR A 56 4.75 5.27 -0.88
N PHE A 57 5.63 5.33 0.12
CA PHE A 57 6.31 4.14 0.62
C PHE A 57 5.35 3.13 1.30
N LEU A 58 4.16 3.55 1.74
CA LEU A 58 3.13 2.64 2.22
C LEU A 58 2.74 1.58 1.18
N PHE A 59 2.79 1.91 -0.11
CA PHE A 59 2.62 0.93 -1.18
C PHE A 59 3.71 -0.15 -1.16
N CYS A 60 4.97 0.24 -0.96
CA CYS A 60 6.07 -0.71 -0.86
C CYS A 60 5.89 -1.64 0.35
N LEU A 61 5.49 -1.10 1.51
CA LEU A 61 5.24 -1.90 2.72
C LEU A 61 4.07 -2.89 2.54
N ASP A 62 3.00 -2.49 1.83
CA ASP A 62 1.89 -3.40 1.49
C ASP A 62 2.33 -4.54 0.56
N MET A 63 3.32 -4.29 -0.29
CA MET A 63 3.90 -5.29 -1.19
C MET A 63 4.92 -6.24 -0.52
N GLU A 64 5.30 -6.00 0.74
CA GLU A 64 6.25 -6.85 1.47
C GLU A 64 5.63 -8.11 2.09
N ARG A 65 4.37 -8.41 1.80
CA ARG A 65 3.75 -9.69 2.14
C ARG A 65 4.41 -10.85 1.38
N ASN A 66 4.33 -12.07 1.91
CA ASN A 66 5.01 -13.25 1.33
C ASN A 66 4.67 -13.48 -0.15
N ASN A 67 3.41 -13.30 -0.52
CA ASN A 67 2.98 -13.29 -1.92
C ASN A 67 2.07 -12.07 -2.15
N PRO A 68 2.59 -10.96 -2.69
CA PRO A 68 1.80 -9.75 -2.94
C PRO A 68 0.77 -9.93 -4.08
N TYR A 69 0.85 -11.05 -4.81
CA TYR A 69 0.02 -11.34 -5.98
C TYR A 69 -1.01 -12.46 -5.74
N ASP A 70 -1.11 -13.00 -4.52
CA ASP A 70 -2.00 -14.13 -4.19
C ASP A 70 -3.47 -13.85 -4.56
N TYR A 71 -3.94 -12.62 -4.39
CA TYR A 71 -5.29 -12.24 -4.80
C TYR A 71 -5.48 -12.27 -6.33
N MET A 72 -4.43 -12.04 -7.12
CA MET A 72 -4.50 -12.15 -8.58
C MET A 72 -4.63 -13.61 -9.01
N ASP A 73 -3.90 -14.51 -8.36
CA ASP A 73 -4.00 -15.96 -8.59
C ASP A 73 -5.43 -16.44 -8.28
N MET A 74 -5.99 -15.98 -7.15
CA MET A 74 -7.39 -16.29 -6.75
C MET A 74 -8.41 -15.79 -7.76
N LEU A 75 -8.17 -14.61 -8.37
CA LEU A 75 -9.02 -14.05 -9.42
C LEU A 75 -8.79 -14.68 -10.81
N GLY A 76 -7.85 -15.60 -10.96
CA GLY A 76 -7.46 -16.18 -12.24
C GLY A 76 -6.78 -15.21 -13.19
N ILE A 77 -6.07 -14.20 -12.64
CA ILE A 77 -5.40 -13.14 -13.40
C ILE A 77 -3.96 -13.56 -13.71
N GLU A 78 -3.63 -13.61 -14.99
CA GLU A 78 -2.24 -13.80 -15.43
C GLU A 78 -1.44 -12.51 -15.25
N LEU A 79 -0.39 -12.52 -14.41
CA LEU A 79 0.42 -11.35 -14.09
C LEU A 79 1.00 -10.64 -15.33
N GLY A 80 1.33 -11.40 -16.38
CA GLY A 80 1.83 -10.85 -17.65
C GLY A 80 0.83 -9.98 -18.43
N LYS A 81 -0.45 -10.01 -18.07
CA LYS A 81 -1.51 -9.18 -18.66
C LYS A 81 -1.86 -7.95 -17.83
N VAL A 82 -1.23 -7.80 -16.66
CA VAL A 82 -1.55 -6.76 -15.68
C VAL A 82 -0.74 -5.50 -15.95
N LEU A 83 -1.44 -4.37 -15.89
CA LEU A 83 -0.84 -3.04 -15.80
C LEU A 83 -1.28 -2.41 -14.48
N HIS A 84 -0.36 -1.69 -13.82
CA HIS A 84 -0.71 -0.81 -12.72
C HIS A 84 -1.33 0.47 -13.31
N GLY A 85 -2.63 0.64 -13.14
CA GLY A 85 -3.37 1.75 -13.73
C GLY A 85 -3.29 3.01 -12.89
N GLU A 86 -3.67 2.90 -11.61
CA GLU A 86 -3.72 4.04 -10.69
C GLU A 86 -3.33 3.60 -9.27
N GLN A 87 -2.70 4.53 -8.53
CA GLN A 87 -2.47 4.40 -7.10
C GLN A 87 -2.81 5.72 -6.42
N HIS A 88 -3.73 5.66 -5.45
CA HIS A 88 -4.17 6.80 -4.65
C HIS A 88 -3.75 6.60 -3.20
N PHE A 89 -3.45 7.71 -2.53
CA PHE A 89 -3.11 7.76 -1.11
C PHE A 89 -3.91 8.91 -0.47
N ASP A 90 -4.65 8.59 0.57
CA ASP A 90 -5.32 9.58 1.42
C ASP A 90 -4.76 9.44 2.83
N TYR A 91 -3.99 10.44 3.27
CA TYR A 91 -3.26 10.42 4.53
C TYR A 91 -4.03 11.14 5.63
N HIS A 92 -4.24 10.47 6.75
CA HIS A 92 -4.83 11.04 7.96
C HIS A 92 -3.74 11.38 8.99
N GLN A 93 -2.71 10.50 9.08
CA GLN A 93 -1.56 10.64 9.95
C GLN A 93 -0.31 10.11 9.25
N VAL A 94 0.87 10.54 9.71
CA VAL A 94 2.14 10.05 9.17
C VAL A 94 2.68 8.92 10.04
N ALA A 95 3.03 7.81 9.41
CA ALA A 95 3.78 6.74 10.04
C ALA A 95 5.23 7.12 10.21
N CYS A 96 5.90 6.59 11.23
CA CYS A 96 7.33 6.77 11.46
C CYS A 96 8.04 5.43 11.61
N ALA A 97 9.36 5.44 11.48
CA ALA A 97 10.18 4.29 11.81
C ALA A 97 9.86 3.77 13.22
N GLY A 98 9.76 2.46 13.36
CA GLY A 98 9.36 1.78 14.58
C GLY A 98 7.86 1.48 14.69
N ASP A 99 7.02 2.06 13.82
CA ASP A 99 5.59 1.72 13.78
C ASP A 99 5.36 0.31 13.27
N ARG A 100 4.38 -0.36 13.88
CA ARG A 100 3.81 -1.60 13.38
C ARG A 100 2.51 -1.26 12.68
N LEU A 101 2.48 -1.51 11.37
CA LEU A 101 1.36 -1.18 10.50
C LEU A 101 0.59 -2.42 10.09
N ASN A 102 -0.72 -2.32 10.10
CA ASN A 102 -1.66 -3.34 9.63
C ASN A 102 -2.36 -2.84 8.37
N PHE A 103 -2.26 -3.62 7.30
CA PHE A 103 -2.86 -3.34 6.00
C PHE A 103 -4.09 -4.23 5.83
N ASP A 104 -5.27 -3.65 5.96
CA ASP A 104 -6.56 -4.32 5.81
C ASP A 104 -7.13 -4.02 4.41
N SER A 105 -7.00 -4.98 3.52
CA SER A 105 -7.28 -4.83 2.09
C SER A 105 -8.53 -5.58 1.66
N GLY A 106 -9.25 -5.05 0.68
CA GLY A 106 -10.38 -5.73 0.05
C GLY A 106 -10.59 -5.31 -1.40
N ILE A 107 -11.25 -6.16 -2.16
CA ILE A 107 -11.68 -5.86 -3.53
C ILE A 107 -13.00 -5.11 -3.44
N THR A 108 -13.03 -3.87 -3.92
CA THR A 108 -14.20 -2.99 -3.80
C THR A 108 -14.94 -2.80 -5.11
N ASP A 109 -14.30 -3.04 -6.25
CA ASP A 109 -14.95 -2.97 -7.55
C ASP A 109 -14.23 -3.82 -8.60
N ILE A 110 -15.00 -4.34 -9.55
CA ILE A 110 -14.54 -5.04 -10.76
C ILE A 110 -15.41 -4.55 -11.92
N TYR A 111 -14.81 -3.90 -12.91
CA TYR A 111 -15.56 -3.37 -14.04
C TYR A 111 -14.80 -3.50 -15.36
N GLN A 112 -15.52 -3.30 -16.47
CA GLN A 112 -14.98 -3.44 -17.83
C GLN A 112 -15.07 -2.13 -18.60
N LYS A 113 -14.13 -1.94 -19.52
CA LYS A 113 -14.15 -0.88 -20.53
C LYS A 113 -13.81 -1.44 -21.90
N LYS A 114 -14.07 -0.67 -22.94
CA LYS A 114 -13.80 -1.02 -24.35
C LYS A 114 -14.39 -2.38 -24.77
N ALA A 115 -15.68 -2.58 -24.47
CA ALA A 115 -16.43 -3.81 -24.81
C ALA A 115 -15.71 -5.09 -24.30
N GLY A 116 -15.16 -5.06 -23.09
CA GLY A 116 -14.51 -6.21 -22.45
C GLY A 116 -13.02 -6.39 -22.79
N ALA A 117 -12.44 -5.55 -23.66
CA ALA A 117 -11.01 -5.63 -23.97
C ALA A 117 -10.10 -5.26 -22.78
N MET A 118 -10.64 -4.58 -21.79
CA MET A 118 -9.95 -4.20 -20.56
C MET A 118 -10.85 -4.44 -19.35
N GLU A 119 -10.34 -5.17 -18.37
CA GLU A 119 -10.97 -5.32 -17.05
C GLU A 119 -10.18 -4.56 -16.00
N PHE A 120 -10.87 -4.05 -15.03
CA PHE A 120 -10.31 -3.24 -13.94
C PHE A 120 -10.68 -3.87 -12.61
N VAL A 121 -9.70 -4.03 -11.74
CA VAL A 121 -9.91 -4.47 -10.36
C VAL A 121 -9.47 -3.36 -9.43
N VAL A 122 -10.37 -2.92 -8.58
CA VAL A 122 -10.12 -1.92 -7.54
C VAL A 122 -9.88 -2.62 -6.22
N ARG A 123 -8.72 -2.37 -5.63
CA ARG A 123 -8.39 -2.82 -4.28
C ARG A 123 -8.23 -1.60 -3.38
N GLU A 124 -8.96 -1.57 -2.29
CA GLU A 124 -8.82 -0.55 -1.25
C GLU A 124 -8.16 -1.16 -0.01
N THR A 125 -7.29 -0.39 0.62
CA THR A 125 -6.51 -0.82 1.79
C THR A 125 -6.56 0.26 2.84
N ALA A 126 -7.13 -0.04 4.01
CA ALA A 126 -7.02 0.81 5.19
C ALA A 126 -5.73 0.45 5.94
N VAL A 127 -4.93 1.46 6.28
CA VAL A 127 -3.67 1.29 7.00
C VAL A 127 -3.84 1.79 8.43
N PHE A 128 -3.56 0.91 9.38
CA PHE A 128 -3.65 1.20 10.80
C PHE A 128 -2.29 1.03 11.47
N ARG A 129 -2.04 1.83 12.51
CA ARG A 129 -0.91 1.67 13.41
C ARG A 129 -1.38 1.05 14.73
N ASP A 130 -0.59 0.10 15.25
CA ASP A 130 -0.77 -0.38 16.63
C ASP A 130 -0.37 0.73 17.60
N THR A 131 -1.19 0.95 18.62
CA THR A 131 -0.92 1.94 19.67
C THR A 131 -0.75 1.26 21.03
N ALA A 132 -0.09 1.95 21.96
CA ALA A 132 0.18 1.41 23.30
C ALA A 132 -1.09 1.14 24.11
N ASN A 133 -2.20 1.82 23.82
CA ASN A 133 -3.49 1.60 24.48
C ASN A 133 -4.31 0.45 23.87
N GLY A 134 -3.79 -0.19 22.79
CA GLY A 134 -4.43 -1.30 22.09
C GLY A 134 -5.51 -0.92 21.10
N GLU A 135 -5.85 0.35 20.95
CA GLU A 135 -6.78 0.81 19.92
C GLU A 135 -6.01 1.15 18.65
N PRO A 136 -6.34 0.54 17.49
CA PRO A 136 -5.65 0.82 16.24
C PRO A 136 -5.96 2.25 15.76
N GLU A 137 -4.93 2.98 15.35
CA GLU A 137 -5.07 4.31 14.78
C GLU A 137 -5.01 4.25 13.25
N ARG A 138 -6.04 4.77 12.58
CA ARG A 138 -6.06 4.83 11.10
C ARG A 138 -5.12 5.92 10.62
N LEU A 139 -4.16 5.52 9.78
CA LEU A 139 -3.13 6.42 9.25
C LEU A 139 -3.40 6.85 7.80
N ALA A 140 -3.89 5.94 6.98
CA ALA A 140 -4.08 6.21 5.56
C ALA A 140 -5.09 5.26 4.93
N ASP A 141 -5.62 5.70 3.78
CA ASP A 141 -6.37 4.87 2.84
C ASP A 141 -5.64 4.84 1.51
N LEU A 142 -5.42 3.63 1.01
CA LEU A 142 -4.81 3.39 -0.28
C LEU A 142 -5.88 2.83 -1.22
N ARG A 143 -5.85 3.26 -2.49
CA ARG A 143 -6.69 2.70 -3.54
C ARG A 143 -5.82 2.39 -4.75
N SER A 144 -5.76 1.11 -5.11
CA SER A 144 -5.00 0.60 -6.25
C SER A 144 -5.97 0.12 -7.33
N ILE A 145 -5.72 0.49 -8.58
CA ILE A 145 -6.47 0.00 -9.73
C ILE A 145 -5.51 -0.72 -10.66
N ILE A 146 -5.70 -2.01 -10.80
CA ILE A 146 -4.99 -2.79 -11.81
C ILE A 146 -5.87 -2.96 -13.05
N ILE A 147 -5.22 -3.03 -14.21
CA ILE A 147 -5.87 -3.17 -15.51
C ILE A 147 -5.41 -4.47 -16.13
N ILE A 148 -6.35 -5.33 -16.50
CA ILE A 148 -6.09 -6.58 -17.20
C ILE A 148 -6.44 -6.39 -18.67
N ARG A 149 -5.47 -6.64 -19.55
CA ARG A 149 -5.66 -6.51 -21.01
C ARG A 149 -5.97 -7.88 -21.61
N HIS A 150 -7.07 -7.96 -22.36
CA HIS A 150 -7.48 -9.14 -23.09
C HIS A 150 -7.20 -9.05 -24.60
N ARG A 151 -6.33 -8.15 -25.02
CA ARG A 151 -5.93 -7.79 -26.38
C ARG A 151 -6.71 -6.65 -27.00
#